data_a44d4d921ce220250dde9ca0e828b829
#
_entry.id   a44d4d921ce220250dde9ca0e828b829
#
_cell.length_a   1.000
_cell.length_b   1.000
_cell.length_c   1.000
_cell.angle_alpha   90.00
_cell.angle_beta   90.00
_cell.angle_gamma   90.00
#
_symmetry.space_group_name_H-M   'P 1'
#
loop_
_entity.id
_entity.type
_entity.pdbx_description
1 polymer ?
#
loop_
_entity_poly.entity_id
_entity_poly.type
_entity_poly.pdbx_seq_one_letter_code
_entity_poly.pdbx_strand_id
1 'polypeptide(L)'
;MDTGLVLALISSVGFAAGIVLVRKTAGEAGESFSVTAVSIFIGVPFFAIAIFASGEWTKLQTISWQALAMLAAAGIIHFIFGRLLGYNAFRLIGANRATVYTMTNRFYTVLFSVLFLGEPLTVYVVSGVLLMFAGAALITTEKENSAGGKKKLSRNEVKGILLALGAALCWGITPVLIKPGVEELGSSVAGAFISYCTAAIVMGFLLVDRPRRQQLMQLPFKKSIMPMAISGIFTATGQLFYYTSLSLSPASVVTPLLSIQSIFILLFSFFINRRMELFTPKVFIGMALTLAGTVLLFQ
;
A
#
# COMPACT_ATOMS: atom_id res chain seq x y z
N MET A 1 -14.14 -18.45 10.28
CA MET A 1 -13.62 -17.16 9.81
C MET A 1 -12.62 -17.46 8.68
N ASP A 2 -12.75 -16.83 7.54
CA ASP A 2 -11.82 -17.06 6.42
C ASP A 2 -10.40 -16.59 6.83
N THR A 3 -9.44 -17.50 6.81
CA THR A 3 -8.05 -17.24 7.21
C THR A 3 -7.44 -16.11 6.38
N GLY A 4 -7.75 -16.04 5.09
CA GLY A 4 -7.25 -15.00 4.20
C GLY A 4 -7.73 -13.61 4.62
N LEU A 5 -8.98 -13.45 5.06
CA LEU A 5 -9.50 -12.16 5.52
C LEU A 5 -8.87 -11.74 6.86
N VAL A 6 -8.59 -12.69 7.76
CA VAL A 6 -7.86 -12.40 9.00
C VAL A 6 -6.44 -11.88 8.69
N LEU A 7 -5.77 -12.52 7.74
CA LEU A 7 -4.43 -12.08 7.30
C LEU A 7 -4.46 -10.70 6.65
N ALA A 8 -5.53 -10.34 5.93
CA ALA A 8 -5.72 -8.99 5.41
C ALA A 8 -5.84 -7.94 6.53
N LEU A 9 -6.52 -8.27 7.63
CA LEU A 9 -6.59 -7.39 8.80
C LEU A 9 -5.20 -7.20 9.44
N ILE A 10 -4.43 -8.28 9.60
CA ILE A 10 -3.05 -8.22 10.13
C ILE A 10 -2.16 -7.40 9.18
N SER A 11 -2.30 -7.59 7.87
CA SER A 11 -1.63 -6.78 6.85
C SER A 11 -1.90 -5.28 7.03
N SER A 12 -3.17 -4.93 7.31
CA SER A 12 -3.59 -3.53 7.55
C SER A 12 -2.87 -2.90 8.74
N VAL A 13 -2.62 -3.66 9.81
CA VAL A 13 -1.84 -3.22 10.98
C VAL A 13 -0.39 -2.92 10.57
N GLY A 14 0.24 -3.82 9.83
CA GLY A 14 1.62 -3.65 9.34
C GLY A 14 1.76 -2.40 8.47
N PHE A 15 0.87 -2.22 7.50
CA PHE A 15 0.86 -1.02 6.67
C PHE A 15 0.60 0.26 7.45
N ALA A 16 -0.33 0.25 8.42
CA ALA A 16 -0.61 1.41 9.25
C ALA A 16 0.61 1.82 10.09
N ALA A 17 1.28 0.86 10.72
CA ALA A 17 2.50 1.11 11.48
C ALA A 17 3.61 1.70 10.59
N GLY A 18 3.83 1.11 9.40
CA GLY A 18 4.78 1.63 8.43
C GLY A 18 4.49 3.08 8.03
N ILE A 19 3.23 3.41 7.70
CA ILE A 19 2.81 4.77 7.29
C ILE A 19 3.04 5.78 8.42
N VAL A 20 2.69 5.45 9.66
CA VAL A 20 2.82 6.38 10.80
C VAL A 20 4.28 6.69 11.09
N LEU A 21 5.15 5.69 10.99
CA LEU A 21 6.59 5.86 11.17
C LEU A 21 7.23 6.72 10.07
N VAL A 22 6.86 6.49 8.80
CA VAL A 22 7.35 7.32 7.68
C VAL A 22 6.87 8.76 7.78
N ARG A 23 5.62 9.02 8.21
CA ARG A 23 5.12 10.38 8.36
C ARG A 23 5.97 11.23 9.29
N LYS A 24 6.56 10.64 10.34
CA LYS A 24 7.44 11.33 11.27
C LYS A 24 8.76 11.77 10.63
N THR A 25 9.24 11.00 9.64
CA THR A 25 10.54 11.23 9.00
C THR A 25 10.43 11.92 7.64
N ALA A 26 9.35 11.69 6.89
CA ALA A 26 9.14 12.29 5.57
C ALA A 26 8.95 13.81 5.61
N GLY A 27 8.53 14.37 6.76
CA GLY A 27 8.45 15.82 6.97
C GLY A 27 9.81 16.53 6.95
N GLU A 28 10.88 15.82 7.35
CA GLU A 28 12.24 16.36 7.40
C GLU A 28 13.05 16.05 6.13
N ALA A 29 12.78 14.91 5.46
CA ALA A 29 13.58 14.43 4.35
C ALA A 29 13.03 14.77 2.95
N GLY A 30 11.79 15.21 2.83
CA GLY A 30 11.18 15.70 1.56
C GLY A 30 11.16 14.73 0.37
N GLU A 31 11.51 13.44 0.53
CA GLU A 31 11.99 12.63 -0.58
C GLU A 31 11.28 11.30 -0.73
N SER A 32 10.22 11.34 -1.49
CA SER A 32 9.47 10.17 -1.94
C SER A 32 10.33 9.04 -2.50
N PHE A 33 11.41 9.40 -3.19
CA PHE A 33 12.35 8.46 -3.80
C PHE A 33 13.15 7.70 -2.75
N SER A 34 13.71 8.40 -1.77
CA SER A 34 14.55 7.80 -0.71
C SER A 34 13.75 6.85 0.18
N VAL A 35 12.53 7.23 0.57
CA VAL A 35 11.61 6.35 1.32
C VAL A 35 11.31 5.08 0.53
N THR A 36 11.04 5.21 -0.76
CA THR A 36 10.77 4.06 -1.64
C THR A 36 12.00 3.17 -1.73
N ALA A 37 13.18 3.73 -2.00
CA ALA A 37 14.43 3.00 -2.14
C ALA A 37 14.78 2.23 -0.86
N VAL A 38 14.79 2.91 0.31
CA VAL A 38 15.11 2.26 1.60
C VAL A 38 14.13 1.13 1.89
N SER A 39 12.82 1.35 1.71
CA SER A 39 11.83 0.32 1.99
C SER A 39 11.93 -0.91 1.07
N ILE A 40 12.31 -0.73 -0.20
CA ILE A 40 12.55 -1.84 -1.14
C ILE A 40 13.80 -2.61 -0.73
N PHE A 41 14.93 -1.92 -0.48
CA PHE A 41 16.19 -2.57 -0.12
C PHE A 41 16.13 -3.26 1.25
N ILE A 42 15.30 -2.80 2.18
CA ILE A 42 15.02 -3.52 3.45
C ILE A 42 14.10 -4.73 3.21
N GLY A 43 13.15 -4.61 2.30
CA GLY A 43 12.23 -5.72 1.98
C GLY A 43 12.94 -6.93 1.37
N VAL A 44 13.99 -6.73 0.55
CA VAL A 44 14.74 -7.85 -0.06
C VAL A 44 15.33 -8.80 1.00
N PRO A 45 16.18 -8.35 1.94
CA PRO A 45 16.72 -9.23 2.98
C PRO A 45 15.63 -9.78 3.90
N PHE A 46 14.56 -9.00 4.19
CA PHE A 46 13.41 -9.49 4.95
C PHE A 46 12.79 -10.72 4.30
N PHE A 47 12.47 -10.65 3.01
CA PHE A 47 11.88 -11.78 2.28
C PHE A 47 12.89 -12.88 1.98
N ALA A 48 14.18 -12.57 1.84
CA ALA A 48 15.23 -13.57 1.74
C ALA A 48 15.29 -14.41 3.03
N ILE A 49 15.27 -13.78 4.19
CA ILE A 49 15.23 -14.50 5.48
C ILE A 49 13.92 -15.31 5.59
N ALA A 50 12.78 -14.72 5.22
CA ALA A 50 11.49 -15.41 5.31
C ALA A 50 11.42 -16.64 4.42
N ILE A 51 11.92 -16.61 3.17
CA ILE A 51 11.88 -17.74 2.25
C ILE A 51 12.81 -18.88 2.67
N PHE A 52 13.98 -18.56 3.24
CA PHE A 52 14.87 -19.58 3.80
C PHE A 52 14.31 -20.18 5.09
N ALA A 53 13.74 -19.36 5.97
CA ALA A 53 13.13 -19.82 7.23
C ALA A 53 11.90 -20.72 6.99
N SER A 54 11.11 -20.45 5.95
CA SER A 54 9.95 -21.28 5.57
C SER A 54 10.33 -22.54 4.78
N GLY A 55 11.57 -22.66 4.30
CA GLY A 55 12.00 -23.75 3.43
C GLY A 55 11.46 -23.67 1.99
N GLU A 56 10.78 -22.57 1.64
CA GLU A 56 10.10 -22.42 0.34
C GLU A 56 11.02 -21.93 -0.78
N TRP A 57 12.34 -21.79 -0.53
CA TRP A 57 13.32 -21.39 -1.53
C TRP A 57 13.36 -22.33 -2.74
N THR A 58 13.00 -23.62 -2.55
CA THR A 58 12.91 -24.62 -3.61
C THR A 58 11.86 -24.27 -4.66
N LYS A 59 10.81 -23.54 -4.29
CA LYS A 59 9.77 -23.08 -5.22
C LYS A 59 10.31 -22.13 -6.31
N LEU A 60 11.41 -21.42 -6.03
CA LEU A 60 12.06 -20.55 -7.01
C LEU A 60 12.68 -21.36 -8.18
N GLN A 61 13.00 -22.64 -7.97
CA GLN A 61 13.60 -23.48 -9.01
C GLN A 61 12.56 -24.01 -10.01
N THR A 62 11.30 -24.07 -9.60
CA THR A 62 10.20 -24.64 -10.40
C THR A 62 9.22 -23.58 -10.90
N ILE A 63 9.57 -22.29 -10.78
CA ILE A 63 8.70 -21.22 -11.21
C ILE A 63 8.49 -21.23 -12.73
N SER A 64 7.25 -21.11 -13.18
CA SER A 64 6.94 -20.89 -14.57
C SER A 64 7.35 -19.49 -15.03
N TRP A 65 7.56 -19.33 -16.32
CA TRP A 65 7.80 -18.00 -16.90
C TRP A 65 6.61 -17.05 -16.70
N GLN A 66 5.39 -17.57 -16.72
CA GLN A 66 4.18 -16.79 -16.54
C GLN A 66 4.08 -16.22 -15.12
N ALA A 67 4.23 -17.08 -14.09
CA ALA A 67 4.24 -16.64 -12.69
C ALA A 67 5.38 -15.64 -12.42
N LEU A 68 6.58 -15.90 -12.95
CA LEU A 68 7.71 -14.98 -12.84
C LEU A 68 7.38 -13.61 -13.45
N ALA A 69 6.83 -13.57 -14.67
CA ALA A 69 6.48 -12.33 -15.34
C ALA A 69 5.38 -11.55 -14.60
N MET A 70 4.34 -12.23 -14.10
CA MET A 70 3.27 -11.62 -13.32
C MET A 70 3.79 -11.01 -12.02
N LEU A 71 4.58 -11.76 -11.25
CA LEU A 71 5.13 -11.31 -9.97
C LEU A 71 6.18 -10.21 -10.15
N ALA A 72 6.99 -10.29 -11.20
CA ALA A 72 7.95 -9.25 -11.56
C ALA A 72 7.25 -7.95 -11.98
N ALA A 73 6.23 -8.04 -12.84
CA ALA A 73 5.41 -6.91 -13.23
C ALA A 73 4.69 -6.29 -12.03
N ALA A 74 4.14 -7.13 -11.15
CA ALA A 74 3.53 -6.67 -9.90
C ALA A 74 4.52 -5.88 -9.05
N GLY A 75 5.76 -6.37 -8.91
CA GLY A 75 6.84 -5.69 -8.18
C GLY A 75 7.15 -4.31 -8.75
N ILE A 76 7.33 -4.20 -10.07
CA ILE A 76 7.62 -2.93 -10.74
C ILE A 76 6.43 -1.97 -10.63
N ILE A 77 5.22 -2.42 -10.97
CA ILE A 77 4.03 -1.57 -10.97
C ILE A 77 3.71 -1.08 -9.56
N HIS A 78 3.73 -1.99 -8.56
CA HIS A 78 3.37 -1.66 -7.18
C HIS A 78 4.41 -0.79 -6.49
N PHE A 79 5.68 -1.25 -6.48
CA PHE A 79 6.71 -0.66 -5.65
C PHE A 79 7.44 0.49 -6.31
N ILE A 80 7.56 0.51 -7.65
CA ILE A 80 8.21 1.60 -8.36
C ILE A 80 7.17 2.63 -8.81
N PHE A 81 6.30 2.28 -9.76
CA PHE A 81 5.36 3.25 -10.31
C PHE A 81 4.35 3.71 -9.26
N GLY A 82 3.66 2.79 -8.57
CA GLY A 82 2.64 3.13 -7.58
C GLY A 82 3.17 4.03 -6.47
N ARG A 83 4.33 3.69 -5.89
CA ARG A 83 4.92 4.50 -4.80
C ARG A 83 5.46 5.84 -5.29
N LEU A 84 6.18 5.87 -6.41
CA LEU A 84 6.72 7.13 -6.92
C LEU A 84 5.61 8.10 -7.33
N LEU A 85 4.56 7.62 -7.99
CA LEU A 85 3.39 8.44 -8.35
C LEU A 85 2.66 8.93 -7.09
N GLY A 86 2.37 8.02 -6.14
CA GLY A 86 1.68 8.33 -4.90
C GLY A 86 2.42 9.35 -4.04
N TYR A 87 3.72 9.16 -3.81
CA TYR A 87 4.52 10.08 -3.01
C TYR A 87 4.68 11.45 -3.69
N ASN A 88 4.82 11.49 -5.02
CA ASN A 88 4.82 12.78 -5.73
C ASN A 88 3.46 13.49 -5.64
N ALA A 89 2.35 12.74 -5.65
CA ALA A 89 1.03 13.30 -5.38
C ALA A 89 0.96 13.89 -3.97
N PHE A 90 1.42 13.15 -2.94
CA PHE A 90 1.47 13.63 -1.55
C PHE A 90 2.24 14.94 -1.42
N ARG A 91 3.34 15.09 -2.16
CA ARG A 91 4.15 16.31 -2.19
C ARG A 91 3.41 17.49 -2.83
N LEU A 92 2.65 17.27 -3.91
CA LEU A 92 2.00 18.34 -4.68
C LEU A 92 0.69 18.83 -4.06
N ILE A 93 -0.12 17.90 -3.51
CA ILE A 93 -1.48 18.23 -3.01
C ILE A 93 -1.69 17.90 -1.53
N GLY A 94 -0.63 17.51 -0.84
CA GLY A 94 -0.69 17.09 0.56
C GLY A 94 -1.16 15.65 0.74
N ALA A 95 -0.71 15.02 1.83
CA ALA A 95 -0.97 13.59 2.07
C ALA A 95 -2.47 13.28 2.22
N ASN A 96 -3.23 14.16 2.89
CA ASN A 96 -4.67 13.92 3.12
C ASN A 96 -5.46 13.90 1.80
N ARG A 97 -5.30 14.92 0.94
CA ARG A 97 -5.98 15.00 -0.36
C ARG A 97 -5.56 13.85 -1.27
N ALA A 98 -4.26 13.62 -1.41
CA ALA A 98 -3.76 12.54 -2.25
C ALA A 98 -4.26 11.16 -1.78
N THR A 99 -4.38 10.93 -0.46
CA THR A 99 -4.91 9.67 0.08
C THR A 99 -6.34 9.39 -0.39
N VAL A 100 -7.22 10.39 -0.43
CA VAL A 100 -8.60 10.21 -0.93
C VAL A 100 -8.58 9.69 -2.38
N TYR A 101 -7.76 10.28 -3.24
CA TYR A 101 -7.66 9.84 -4.63
C TYR A 101 -6.98 8.47 -4.75
N THR A 102 -5.94 8.19 -3.97
CA THR A 102 -5.28 6.88 -4.02
C THR A 102 -6.14 5.75 -3.46
N MET A 103 -7.07 6.04 -2.55
CA MET A 103 -8.06 5.06 -2.06
C MET A 103 -8.97 4.50 -3.16
N THR A 104 -9.10 5.18 -4.30
CA THR A 104 -9.85 4.67 -5.45
C THR A 104 -9.24 3.37 -6.04
N ASN A 105 -8.00 3.00 -5.63
CA ASN A 105 -7.39 1.73 -6.01
C ASN A 105 -8.29 0.52 -5.71
N ARG A 106 -9.12 0.59 -4.68
CA ARG A 106 -10.04 -0.48 -4.28
C ARG A 106 -11.11 -0.73 -5.34
N PHE A 107 -11.65 0.34 -5.93
CA PHE A 107 -12.57 0.22 -7.06
C PHE A 107 -11.90 -0.40 -8.27
N TYR A 108 -10.67 0.02 -8.58
CA TYR A 108 -9.90 -0.59 -9.68
C TYR A 108 -9.61 -2.06 -9.42
N THR A 109 -9.26 -2.44 -8.17
CA THR A 109 -9.05 -3.86 -7.84
C THR A 109 -10.32 -4.67 -8.04
N VAL A 110 -11.46 -4.23 -7.50
CA VAL A 110 -12.73 -4.95 -7.69
C VAL A 110 -13.06 -5.07 -9.17
N LEU A 111 -12.96 -3.97 -9.93
CA LEU A 111 -13.21 -3.98 -11.36
C LEU A 111 -12.31 -4.99 -12.11
N PHE A 112 -11.01 -4.94 -11.86
CA PHE A 112 -10.05 -5.82 -12.53
C PHE A 112 -10.16 -7.27 -12.06
N SER A 113 -10.49 -7.51 -10.79
CA SER A 113 -10.71 -8.87 -10.28
C SER A 113 -11.94 -9.53 -10.95
N VAL A 114 -13.01 -8.78 -11.13
CA VAL A 114 -14.18 -9.27 -11.86
C VAL A 114 -13.83 -9.53 -13.33
N LEU A 115 -13.13 -8.60 -13.99
CA LEU A 115 -12.85 -8.70 -15.43
C LEU A 115 -11.79 -9.75 -15.78
N PHE A 116 -10.74 -9.89 -14.97
CA PHE A 116 -9.58 -10.72 -15.30
C PHE A 116 -9.47 -12.00 -14.47
N LEU A 117 -10.00 -12.01 -13.25
CA LEU A 117 -9.99 -13.19 -12.38
C LEU A 117 -11.34 -13.92 -12.34
N GLY A 118 -12.39 -13.33 -12.93
CA GLY A 118 -13.74 -13.92 -12.91
C GLY A 118 -14.36 -13.96 -11.51
N GLU A 119 -13.90 -13.11 -10.57
CA GLU A 119 -14.42 -13.09 -9.21
C GLU A 119 -15.87 -12.58 -9.19
N PRO A 120 -16.77 -13.19 -8.40
CA PRO A 120 -18.18 -12.80 -8.36
C PRO A 120 -18.35 -11.41 -7.74
N LEU A 121 -19.16 -10.57 -8.37
CA LEU A 121 -19.55 -9.27 -7.82
C LEU A 121 -20.87 -9.42 -7.07
N THR A 122 -20.76 -9.68 -5.76
CA THR A 122 -21.95 -9.79 -4.89
C THR A 122 -22.41 -8.42 -4.39
N VAL A 123 -23.69 -8.31 -3.99
CA VAL A 123 -24.23 -7.09 -3.37
C VAL A 123 -23.46 -6.75 -2.09
N TYR A 124 -23.01 -7.76 -1.35
CA TYR A 124 -22.19 -7.58 -0.14
C TYR A 124 -20.84 -6.95 -0.46
N VAL A 125 -20.16 -7.40 -1.51
CA VAL A 125 -18.87 -6.81 -1.96
C VAL A 125 -19.08 -5.36 -2.38
N VAL A 126 -20.08 -5.05 -3.20
CA VAL A 126 -20.35 -3.67 -3.65
C VAL A 126 -20.67 -2.76 -2.48
N SER A 127 -21.63 -3.13 -1.62
CA SER A 127 -22.04 -2.31 -0.48
C SER A 127 -20.92 -2.17 0.57
N GLY A 128 -20.19 -3.25 0.85
CA GLY A 128 -19.03 -3.24 1.74
C GLY A 128 -17.95 -2.29 1.26
N VAL A 129 -17.57 -2.37 -0.02
CA VAL A 129 -16.57 -1.48 -0.65
C VAL A 129 -17.01 -0.01 -0.58
N LEU A 130 -18.26 0.28 -0.90
CA LEU A 130 -18.80 1.65 -0.86
C LEU A 130 -18.78 2.23 0.57
N LEU A 131 -19.21 1.44 1.57
CA LEU A 131 -19.17 1.87 2.97
C LEU A 131 -17.73 2.08 3.47
N MET A 132 -16.83 1.16 3.16
CA MET A 132 -15.42 1.28 3.56
C MET A 132 -14.76 2.49 2.91
N PHE A 133 -15.04 2.74 1.63
CA PHE A 133 -14.53 3.91 0.93
C PHE A 133 -15.08 5.22 1.53
N ALA A 134 -16.39 5.30 1.73
CA ALA A 134 -17.02 6.46 2.34
C ALA A 134 -16.48 6.73 3.75
N GLY A 135 -16.34 5.69 4.56
CA GLY A 135 -15.77 5.78 5.91
C GLY A 135 -14.33 6.27 5.90
N ALA A 136 -13.48 5.66 5.07
CA ALA A 136 -12.09 6.05 4.95
C ALA A 136 -11.91 7.46 4.38
N ALA A 137 -12.77 7.87 3.44
CA ALA A 137 -12.79 9.24 2.90
C ALA A 137 -13.18 10.26 3.98
N LEU A 138 -14.20 9.98 4.80
CA LEU A 138 -14.60 10.86 5.92
C LEU A 138 -13.45 11.04 6.93
N ILE A 139 -12.76 9.97 7.30
CA ILE A 139 -11.60 10.05 8.20
C ILE A 139 -10.50 10.94 7.61
N THR A 140 -10.29 10.87 6.30
CA THR A 140 -9.17 11.53 5.65
C THR A 140 -9.46 12.99 5.34
N THR A 141 -10.70 13.34 4.94
CA THR A 141 -11.08 14.70 4.49
C THR A 141 -11.34 15.68 5.62
N GLU A 142 -11.61 15.20 6.84
CA GLU A 142 -11.87 16.10 7.97
C GLU A 142 -10.70 17.05 8.26
N LYS A 143 -9.48 16.63 7.98
CA LYS A 143 -8.28 17.46 8.11
C LYS A 143 -8.21 18.60 7.08
N GLU A 144 -8.96 18.53 5.98
CA GLU A 144 -8.93 19.53 4.91
C GLU A 144 -9.86 20.72 5.14
N ASN A 145 -11.03 20.49 5.74
CA ASN A 145 -12.05 21.51 5.92
C ASN A 145 -11.62 22.66 6.87
N SER A 146 -10.54 22.44 7.63
CA SER A 146 -9.94 23.48 8.49
C SER A 146 -9.12 24.54 7.72
N ALA A 147 -8.91 24.37 6.42
CA ALA A 147 -8.00 25.22 5.62
C ALA A 147 -8.67 26.17 4.60
N GLY A 148 -10.00 26.28 4.57
CA GLY A 148 -10.74 27.39 3.91
C GLY A 148 -10.76 27.43 2.39
N GLY A 149 -11.96 27.50 1.82
CA GLY A 149 -12.26 28.20 0.56
C GLY A 149 -12.13 27.43 -0.75
N LYS A 150 -13.23 27.39 -1.52
CA LYS A 150 -13.26 26.94 -2.93
C LYS A 150 -12.35 27.82 -3.80
N LYS A 151 -11.10 27.39 -4.01
CA LYS A 151 -10.17 27.99 -4.98
C LYS A 151 -10.21 27.20 -6.29
N LYS A 152 -10.13 27.86 -7.45
CA LYS A 152 -9.86 27.18 -8.74
C LYS A 152 -8.60 26.33 -8.57
N LEU A 153 -8.66 25.06 -9.01
CA LEU A 153 -7.52 24.12 -8.96
C LEU A 153 -6.34 24.72 -9.74
N SER A 154 -5.21 24.83 -9.09
CA SER A 154 -3.96 25.21 -9.73
C SER A 154 -3.44 24.07 -10.64
N ARG A 155 -2.56 24.40 -11.60
CA ARG A 155 -1.93 23.40 -12.47
C ARG A 155 -1.21 22.29 -11.66
N ASN A 156 -0.59 22.65 -10.54
CA ASN A 156 0.07 21.70 -9.65
C ASN A 156 -0.92 20.80 -8.91
N GLU A 157 -2.09 21.32 -8.54
CA GLU A 157 -3.14 20.51 -7.93
C GLU A 157 -3.71 19.49 -8.91
N VAL A 158 -4.01 19.88 -10.15
CA VAL A 158 -4.44 18.95 -11.20
C VAL A 158 -3.39 17.87 -11.43
N LYS A 159 -2.11 18.26 -11.55
CA LYS A 159 -1.00 17.29 -11.70
C LYS A 159 -0.95 16.32 -10.51
N GLY A 160 -1.08 16.81 -9.28
CA GLY A 160 -1.09 15.99 -8.08
C GLY A 160 -2.24 14.99 -8.03
N ILE A 161 -3.45 15.41 -8.45
CA ILE A 161 -4.63 14.54 -8.57
C ILE A 161 -4.38 13.44 -9.61
N LEU A 162 -3.88 13.79 -10.79
CA LEU A 162 -3.58 12.80 -11.85
C LEU A 162 -2.52 11.78 -11.40
N LEU A 163 -1.49 12.22 -10.67
CA LEU A 163 -0.49 11.33 -10.10
C LEU A 163 -1.09 10.40 -9.03
N ALA A 164 -2.00 10.91 -8.19
CA ALA A 164 -2.69 10.09 -7.19
C ALA A 164 -3.59 9.03 -7.83
N LEU A 165 -4.34 9.39 -8.87
CA LEU A 165 -5.16 8.44 -9.64
C LEU A 165 -4.29 7.43 -10.39
N GLY A 166 -3.17 7.85 -10.97
CA GLY A 166 -2.18 6.95 -11.57
C GLY A 166 -1.61 5.94 -10.55
N ALA A 167 -1.28 6.39 -9.35
CA ALA A 167 -0.87 5.51 -8.26
C ALA A 167 -1.99 4.51 -7.87
N ALA A 168 -3.23 5.00 -7.80
CA ALA A 168 -4.39 4.16 -7.50
C ALA A 168 -4.58 3.07 -8.57
N LEU A 169 -4.41 3.39 -9.85
CA LEU A 169 -4.49 2.43 -10.94
C LEU A 169 -3.38 1.37 -10.82
N CYS A 170 -2.13 1.79 -10.56
CA CYS A 170 -1.01 0.87 -10.35
C CYS A 170 -1.29 -0.09 -9.18
N TRP A 171 -1.74 0.43 -8.05
CA TRP A 171 -2.05 -0.41 -6.88
C TRP A 171 -3.31 -1.25 -7.07
N GLY A 172 -4.26 -0.78 -7.88
CA GLY A 172 -5.50 -1.50 -8.17
C GLY A 172 -5.32 -2.70 -9.10
N ILE A 173 -4.42 -2.61 -10.09
CA ILE A 173 -4.15 -3.72 -11.01
C ILE A 173 -3.22 -4.78 -10.40
N THR A 174 -2.41 -4.40 -9.42
CA THR A 174 -1.37 -5.28 -8.87
C THR A 174 -1.93 -6.59 -8.27
N PRO A 175 -3.04 -6.63 -7.51
CA PRO A 175 -3.59 -7.86 -6.95
C PRO A 175 -3.94 -8.90 -8.02
N VAL A 176 -4.37 -8.44 -9.21
CA VAL A 176 -4.72 -9.30 -10.34
C VAL A 176 -3.49 -9.98 -10.95
N LEU A 177 -2.31 -9.42 -10.74
CA LEU A 177 -1.03 -10.04 -11.11
C LEU A 177 -0.48 -10.92 -9.99
N ILE A 178 -0.61 -10.48 -8.74
CA ILE A 178 -0.08 -11.21 -7.57
C ILE A 178 -0.82 -12.53 -7.38
N LYS A 179 -2.17 -12.48 -7.36
CA LYS A 179 -2.98 -13.65 -7.00
C LYS A 179 -2.67 -14.88 -7.88
N PRO A 180 -2.81 -14.83 -9.22
CA PRO A 180 -2.50 -15.99 -10.06
C PRO A 180 -1.01 -16.36 -10.02
N GLY A 181 -0.10 -15.38 -9.92
CA GLY A 181 1.33 -15.65 -9.83
C GLY A 181 1.70 -16.42 -8.55
N VAL A 182 1.08 -16.07 -7.42
CA VAL A 182 1.30 -16.75 -6.14
C VAL A 182 0.61 -18.13 -6.11
N GLU A 183 -0.59 -18.24 -6.65
CA GLU A 183 -1.32 -19.52 -6.74
C GLU A 183 -0.56 -20.53 -7.60
N GLU A 184 -0.05 -20.12 -8.75
CA GLU A 184 0.74 -20.98 -9.64
C GLU A 184 2.07 -21.37 -9.00
N LEU A 185 2.77 -20.44 -8.34
CA LEU A 185 4.03 -20.70 -7.64
C LEU A 185 3.84 -21.57 -6.39
N GLY A 186 2.64 -21.53 -5.80
CA GLY A 186 2.32 -22.25 -4.54
C GLY A 186 3.09 -21.71 -3.34
N SER A 187 3.48 -20.43 -3.36
CA SER A 187 4.20 -19.77 -2.25
C SER A 187 4.02 -18.25 -2.30
N SER A 188 3.38 -17.71 -1.26
CA SER A 188 3.22 -16.26 -1.07
C SER A 188 4.53 -15.58 -0.72
N VAL A 189 5.39 -16.26 0.06
CA VAL A 189 6.70 -15.74 0.48
C VAL A 189 7.62 -15.61 -0.73
N ALA A 190 7.71 -16.68 -1.54
CA ALA A 190 8.51 -16.65 -2.77
C ALA A 190 7.98 -15.61 -3.78
N GLY A 191 6.66 -15.49 -3.91
CA GLY A 191 6.03 -14.48 -4.77
C GLY A 191 6.38 -13.05 -4.34
N ALA A 192 6.29 -12.74 -3.06
CA ALA A 192 6.69 -11.45 -2.52
C ALA A 192 8.20 -11.20 -2.68
N PHE A 193 9.03 -12.22 -2.46
CA PHE A 193 10.49 -12.13 -2.67
C PHE A 193 10.82 -11.74 -4.12
N ILE A 194 10.23 -12.41 -5.11
CA ILE A 194 10.43 -12.09 -6.53
C ILE A 194 10.04 -10.65 -6.82
N SER A 195 8.86 -10.21 -6.35
CA SER A 195 8.38 -8.85 -6.57
C SER A 195 9.31 -7.79 -5.95
N TYR A 196 9.83 -8.05 -4.75
CA TYR A 196 10.80 -7.15 -4.11
C TYR A 196 12.17 -7.16 -4.81
N CYS A 197 12.68 -8.32 -5.21
CA CYS A 197 13.93 -8.42 -5.97
C CYS A 197 13.85 -7.67 -7.29
N THR A 198 12.75 -7.83 -8.04
CA THR A 198 12.56 -7.13 -9.31
C THR A 198 12.46 -5.63 -9.10
N ALA A 199 11.73 -5.19 -8.09
CA ALA A 199 11.67 -3.78 -7.73
C ALA A 199 13.05 -3.24 -7.31
N ALA A 200 13.85 -4.03 -6.58
CA ALA A 200 15.21 -3.64 -6.16
C ALA A 200 16.16 -3.52 -7.36
N ILE A 201 16.06 -4.41 -8.34
CA ILE A 201 16.83 -4.32 -9.59
C ILE A 201 16.52 -3.01 -10.31
N VAL A 202 15.23 -2.71 -10.51
CA VAL A 202 14.81 -1.45 -11.16
C VAL A 202 15.25 -0.23 -10.34
N MET A 203 15.11 -0.28 -9.02
CA MET A 203 15.56 0.80 -8.13
C MET A 203 17.08 0.98 -8.22
N GLY A 204 17.84 -0.11 -8.32
CA GLY A 204 19.30 -0.07 -8.54
C GLY A 204 19.66 0.67 -9.83
N PHE A 205 18.95 0.38 -10.93
CA PHE A 205 19.14 1.13 -12.19
C PHE A 205 18.81 2.62 -12.02
N LEU A 206 17.74 2.97 -11.28
CA LEU A 206 17.40 4.37 -11.02
C LEU A 206 18.46 5.09 -10.15
N LEU A 207 19.22 4.37 -9.34
CA LEU A 207 20.32 4.89 -8.51
C LEU A 207 21.66 5.04 -9.27
N VAL A 208 21.75 4.60 -10.52
CA VAL A 208 22.89 4.95 -11.40
C VAL A 208 22.94 6.45 -11.64
N ASP A 209 21.77 7.12 -11.62
CA ASP A 209 21.67 8.57 -11.66
C ASP A 209 22.34 9.21 -10.42
N ARG A 210 23.45 9.97 -10.66
CA ARG A 210 24.28 10.55 -9.60
C ARG A 210 23.50 11.45 -8.62
N PRO A 211 22.62 12.38 -9.06
CA PRO A 211 21.83 13.21 -8.16
C PRO A 211 21.00 12.40 -7.18
N ARG A 212 20.27 11.38 -7.64
CA ARG A 212 19.42 10.54 -6.80
C ARG A 212 20.21 9.74 -5.78
N ARG A 213 21.36 9.19 -6.22
CA ARG A 213 22.26 8.45 -5.35
C ARG A 213 22.85 9.35 -4.26
N GLN A 214 23.34 10.55 -4.63
CA GLN A 214 23.90 11.51 -3.68
C GLN A 214 22.84 11.93 -2.64
N GLN A 215 21.63 12.20 -3.09
CA GLN A 215 20.51 12.54 -2.25
C GLN A 215 20.24 11.46 -1.17
N LEU A 216 20.22 10.18 -1.57
CA LEU A 216 20.06 9.06 -0.63
C LEU A 216 21.25 8.93 0.33
N MET A 217 22.47 9.07 -0.16
CA MET A 217 23.70 8.92 0.65
C MET A 217 23.91 10.07 1.65
N GLN A 218 23.35 11.25 1.38
CA GLN A 218 23.43 12.42 2.29
C GLN A 218 22.44 12.36 3.45
N LEU A 219 21.49 11.42 3.43
CA LEU A 219 20.52 11.30 4.51
C LEU A 219 21.20 10.87 5.83
N PRO A 220 20.92 11.57 6.94
CA PRO A 220 21.47 11.20 8.23
C PRO A 220 20.90 9.85 8.71
N PHE A 221 21.80 8.91 9.03
CA PHE A 221 21.42 7.53 9.34
C PHE A 221 20.38 7.43 10.46
N LYS A 222 20.66 8.02 11.62
CA LYS A 222 19.78 7.93 12.81
C LYS A 222 18.46 8.69 12.65
N LYS A 223 18.46 9.83 11.94
CA LYS A 223 17.27 10.69 11.83
C LYS A 223 16.36 10.29 10.68
N SER A 224 16.90 9.74 9.59
CA SER A 224 16.14 9.46 8.36
C SER A 224 16.19 7.99 7.98
N ILE A 225 17.38 7.39 7.76
CA ILE A 225 17.48 6.02 7.22
C ILE A 225 16.93 4.99 8.20
N MET A 226 17.29 5.06 9.48
CA MET A 226 16.85 4.08 10.48
C MET A 226 15.32 4.05 10.66
N PRO A 227 14.60 5.18 10.83
CA PRO A 227 13.14 5.15 10.87
C PRO A 227 12.50 4.69 9.55
N MET A 228 13.09 5.03 8.39
CA MET A 228 12.62 4.52 7.09
C MET A 228 12.81 3.00 6.99
N ALA A 229 13.92 2.46 7.51
CA ALA A 229 14.20 1.04 7.54
C ALA A 229 13.21 0.29 8.45
N ILE A 230 12.95 0.81 9.65
CA ILE A 230 11.95 0.25 10.57
C ILE A 230 10.56 0.26 9.91
N SER A 231 10.17 1.38 9.30
CA SER A 231 8.93 1.45 8.51
C SER A 231 8.92 0.44 7.37
N GLY A 232 10.07 0.23 6.71
CA GLY A 232 10.25 -0.78 5.66
C GLY A 232 9.96 -2.20 6.15
N ILE A 233 10.41 -2.56 7.36
CA ILE A 233 10.14 -3.86 7.99
C ILE A 233 8.63 -4.03 8.24
N PHE A 234 7.96 -3.04 8.84
CA PHE A 234 6.51 -3.11 9.04
C PHE A 234 5.74 -3.22 7.72
N THR A 235 6.17 -2.48 6.72
CA THR A 235 5.57 -2.54 5.38
C THR A 235 5.81 -3.90 4.73
N ALA A 236 7.02 -4.49 4.85
CA ALA A 236 7.32 -5.82 4.33
C ALA A 236 6.51 -6.91 5.05
N THR A 237 6.34 -6.80 6.38
CA THR A 237 5.45 -7.67 7.15
C THR A 237 4.00 -7.55 6.66
N GLY A 238 3.50 -6.33 6.46
CA GLY A 238 2.18 -6.10 5.86
C GLY A 238 2.06 -6.74 4.48
N GLN A 239 3.08 -6.62 3.62
CA GLN A 239 3.10 -7.23 2.29
C GLN A 239 3.09 -8.75 2.36
N LEU A 240 3.82 -9.36 3.29
CA LEU A 240 3.81 -10.81 3.48
C LEU A 240 2.39 -11.31 3.73
N PHE A 241 1.69 -10.73 4.70
CA PHE A 241 0.31 -11.11 5.01
C PHE A 241 -0.66 -10.76 3.88
N TYR A 242 -0.41 -9.68 3.12
CA TYR A 242 -1.21 -9.32 1.97
C TYR A 242 -1.09 -10.36 0.84
N TYR A 243 0.12 -10.78 0.48
CA TYR A 243 0.34 -11.81 -0.53
C TYR A 243 -0.30 -13.14 -0.11
N THR A 244 -0.16 -13.52 1.17
CA THR A 244 -0.79 -14.73 1.70
C THR A 244 -2.32 -14.59 1.73
N SER A 245 -2.86 -13.43 2.06
CA SER A 245 -4.31 -13.19 2.00
C SER A 245 -4.85 -13.33 0.57
N LEU A 246 -4.14 -12.79 -0.44
CA LEU A 246 -4.53 -12.89 -1.85
C LEU A 246 -4.49 -14.33 -2.38
N SER A 247 -3.62 -15.19 -1.85
CA SER A 247 -3.60 -16.62 -2.24
C SER A 247 -4.74 -17.44 -1.64
N LEU A 248 -5.41 -16.91 -0.59
CA LEU A 248 -6.44 -17.63 0.15
C LEU A 248 -7.85 -17.08 -0.08
N SER A 249 -7.97 -15.82 -0.53
CA SER A 249 -9.26 -15.15 -0.63
C SER A 249 -9.36 -14.28 -1.89
N PRO A 250 -10.57 -13.93 -2.36
CA PRO A 250 -10.77 -13.07 -3.52
C PRO A 250 -10.12 -11.69 -3.36
N ALA A 251 -9.46 -11.22 -4.41
CA ALA A 251 -8.79 -9.91 -4.40
C ALA A 251 -9.79 -8.75 -4.30
N SER A 252 -11.02 -8.96 -4.82
CA SER A 252 -12.16 -8.04 -4.70
C SER A 252 -12.64 -7.84 -3.26
N VAL A 253 -12.31 -8.74 -2.36
CA VAL A 253 -12.63 -8.66 -0.92
C VAL A 253 -11.40 -8.23 -0.12
N VAL A 254 -10.25 -8.86 -0.34
CA VAL A 254 -8.98 -8.60 0.37
C VAL A 254 -8.57 -7.13 0.27
N THR A 255 -8.54 -6.56 -0.94
CA THR A 255 -8.03 -5.20 -1.14
C THR A 255 -8.93 -4.11 -0.52
N PRO A 256 -10.26 -4.14 -0.67
CA PRO A 256 -11.12 -3.23 0.07
C PRO A 256 -10.98 -3.35 1.59
N LEU A 257 -10.82 -4.57 2.12
CA LEU A 257 -10.65 -4.81 3.54
C LEU A 257 -9.44 -4.07 4.14
N LEU A 258 -8.40 -3.84 3.35
CA LEU A 258 -7.26 -3.00 3.75
C LEU A 258 -7.65 -1.55 4.09
N SER A 259 -8.88 -1.07 3.79
CA SER A 259 -9.35 0.26 4.20
C SER A 259 -9.37 0.44 5.71
N ILE A 260 -9.50 -0.66 6.47
CA ILE A 260 -9.46 -0.66 7.94
C ILE A 260 -8.12 -0.10 8.47
N GLN A 261 -7.06 -0.10 7.66
CA GLN A 261 -5.78 0.52 8.03
C GLN A 261 -5.94 1.99 8.43
N SER A 262 -6.95 2.71 7.93
CA SER A 262 -7.21 4.11 8.30
C SER A 262 -7.52 4.24 9.80
N ILE A 263 -8.20 3.26 10.38
CA ILE A 263 -8.49 3.18 11.82
C ILE A 263 -7.20 2.94 12.59
N PHE A 264 -6.37 1.98 12.14
CA PHE A 264 -5.09 1.70 12.79
C PHE A 264 -4.10 2.88 12.66
N ILE A 265 -4.12 3.61 11.54
CA ILE A 265 -3.34 4.84 11.39
C ILE A 265 -3.75 5.88 12.43
N LEU A 266 -5.06 6.09 12.66
CA LEU A 266 -5.54 6.99 13.70
C LEU A 266 -5.10 6.53 15.10
N LEU A 267 -5.26 5.24 15.39
CA LEU A 267 -4.88 4.66 16.67
C LEU A 267 -3.39 4.84 16.94
N PHE A 268 -2.52 4.47 16.01
CA PHE A 268 -1.06 4.61 16.17
C PHE A 268 -0.63 6.07 16.21
N SER A 269 -1.25 6.94 15.39
CA SER A 269 -0.97 8.37 15.42
C SER A 269 -1.36 9.02 16.75
N PHE A 270 -2.41 8.52 17.42
CA PHE A 270 -2.79 8.98 18.76
C PHE A 270 -1.65 8.78 19.78
N PHE A 271 -0.96 7.64 19.72
CA PHE A 271 0.14 7.34 20.64
C PHE A 271 1.47 7.99 20.23
N ILE A 272 1.76 8.08 18.91
CA ILE A 272 3.07 8.50 18.40
C ILE A 272 3.08 10.00 18.03
N ASN A 273 2.00 10.50 17.45
CA ASN A 273 1.90 11.85 16.86
C ASN A 273 0.57 12.53 17.19
N ARG A 274 0.17 12.57 18.46
CA ARG A 274 -1.15 13.05 18.92
C ARG A 274 -1.57 14.43 18.37
N ARG A 275 -0.59 15.31 18.13
CA ARG A 275 -0.84 16.67 17.61
C ARG A 275 -1.22 16.72 16.12
N MET A 276 -1.03 15.61 15.39
CA MET A 276 -1.29 15.56 13.94
C MET A 276 -2.67 14.99 13.59
N GLU A 277 -3.43 14.51 14.57
CA GLU A 277 -4.72 13.88 14.34
C GLU A 277 -5.87 14.67 14.98
N LEU A 278 -6.96 14.82 14.22
CA LEU A 278 -8.21 15.44 14.69
C LEU A 278 -9.21 14.33 15.04
N PHE A 279 -9.66 14.31 16.28
CA PHE A 279 -10.71 13.38 16.76
C PHE A 279 -12.04 14.15 16.75
N THR A 280 -12.68 14.23 15.59
CA THR A 280 -13.98 14.87 15.40
C THR A 280 -15.09 13.83 15.30
N PRO A 281 -16.37 14.20 15.51
CA PRO A 281 -17.50 13.31 15.30
C PRO A 281 -17.52 12.65 13.91
N LYS A 282 -17.08 13.36 12.86
CA LYS A 282 -17.02 12.83 11.51
C LYS A 282 -15.99 11.70 11.37
N VAL A 283 -14.87 11.81 12.08
CA VAL A 283 -13.86 10.73 12.11
C VAL A 283 -14.46 9.48 12.76
N PHE A 284 -15.22 9.61 13.85
CA PHE A 284 -15.92 8.46 14.48
C PHE A 284 -16.98 7.85 13.57
N ILE A 285 -17.77 8.68 12.86
CA ILE A 285 -18.72 8.20 11.85
C ILE A 285 -17.98 7.44 10.74
N GLY A 286 -16.87 7.99 10.24
CA GLY A 286 -16.04 7.32 9.24
C GLY A 286 -15.50 5.97 9.71
N MET A 287 -15.08 5.87 10.98
CA MET A 287 -14.66 4.59 11.57
C MET A 287 -15.81 3.58 11.62
N ALA A 288 -17.01 4.02 12.05
CA ALA A 288 -18.20 3.16 12.10
C ALA A 288 -18.59 2.64 10.71
N LEU A 289 -18.59 3.51 9.68
CA LEU A 289 -18.84 3.11 8.30
C LEU A 289 -17.79 2.11 7.78
N THR A 290 -16.51 2.34 8.08
CA THR A 290 -15.44 1.41 7.68
C THR A 290 -15.64 0.04 8.34
N LEU A 291 -15.96 0.00 9.62
CA LEU A 291 -16.25 -1.25 10.35
C LEU A 291 -17.50 -1.95 9.81
N ALA A 292 -18.59 -1.21 9.55
CA ALA A 292 -19.80 -1.77 8.95
C ALA A 292 -19.54 -2.38 7.58
N GLY A 293 -18.78 -1.68 6.73
CA GLY A 293 -18.33 -2.20 5.43
C GLY A 293 -17.46 -3.45 5.56
N THR A 294 -16.57 -3.49 6.57
CA THR A 294 -15.75 -4.68 6.87
C THR A 294 -16.64 -5.88 7.18
N VAL A 295 -17.66 -5.71 8.02
CA VAL A 295 -18.60 -6.81 8.40
C VAL A 295 -19.32 -7.35 7.17
N LEU A 296 -19.72 -6.47 6.24
CA LEU A 296 -20.39 -6.91 5.00
C LEU A 296 -19.48 -7.76 4.09
N LEU A 297 -18.16 -7.50 4.09
CA LEU A 297 -17.22 -8.30 3.28
C LEU A 297 -16.97 -9.70 3.84
N PHE A 298 -17.41 -10.00 5.06
CA PHE A 298 -17.34 -11.33 5.67
C PHE A 298 -18.59 -12.19 5.40
N GLN A 299 -19.61 -11.66 4.68
CA GLN A 299 -20.83 -12.38 4.30
C GLN A 299 -20.69 -13.04 2.93
#